data_38d33ab5e83cf4176fd246b1a7f941e5
#
_entry.id   38d33ab5e83cf4176fd246b1a7f941e5
#
_cell.length_a   1.000
_cell.length_b   1.000
_cell.length_c   1.000
_cell.angle_alpha   90.00
_cell.angle_beta   90.00
_cell.angle_gamma   90.00
#
_symmetry.space_group_name_H-M   'P 1'
#
loop_
_entity.id
_entity.type
_entity.pdbx_description
1 polymer ?
#
loop_
_entity_poly.entity_id
_entity_poly.type
_entity_poly.pdbx_seq_one_letter_code
_entity_poly.pdbx_strand_id
1 'polypeptide(L)'
;MKKVLIFMCICILSFSVYASAQIAGTAMGGISTVTSEGAIDTTRNPALLGTLPAASTSLYLMGNVYYNENSNPEFNASGLTIYSIKQENDYNYFISLFAGYAKPAGNGAIGYSLSSKENLYSRRKDTQTLKGSIPPDFVQTETTTTNQINPTLSVAYGWKLSDNTFTGIQLEITPFFSNKKTDNNNSLGTSYSYTKQEYGVIIQPSLGFLLISNDSQVGLQLSPSTIKCVKKKADADFTGTKLSYSDSWDIQQSEGPKIVAGGYSKIHPHVGLALEFGLFLPYSYTNTDINVTDNPLPAINHSSLTINNDPIVSMKGGFQYVFTEKLECMAGIAFFHFLNTAGNSKSYGKGKINFTLITFATNYSFSSAIVLSTMALITNSAFESYYHVADTMSLDAKTKINSWNVTVGAGLSYRL
;
A
#
# COMPACT_ATOMS: atom_id res chain seq x y z
N MET A 1 -29.01 -16.63 22.72
CA MET A 1 -28.91 -15.46 21.83
C MET A 1 -28.07 -14.33 22.39
N LYS A 2 -28.33 -13.73 23.58
CA LYS A 2 -27.53 -12.61 24.14
C LYS A 2 -26.03 -12.93 24.26
N LYS A 3 -25.63 -14.13 24.70
CA LYS A 3 -24.22 -14.53 24.83
C LYS A 3 -23.51 -14.69 23.47
N VAL A 4 -24.23 -15.15 22.46
CA VAL A 4 -23.71 -15.26 21.07
C VAL A 4 -23.57 -13.87 20.45
N LEU A 5 -24.53 -12.97 20.71
CA LEU A 5 -24.43 -11.58 20.24
C LEU A 5 -23.26 -10.84 20.90
N ILE A 6 -23.06 -11.02 22.23
CA ILE A 6 -21.92 -10.45 22.96
C ILE A 6 -20.61 -11.06 22.45
N PHE A 7 -20.56 -12.37 22.20
CA PHE A 7 -19.36 -13.00 21.64
C PHE A 7 -19.10 -12.54 20.20
N MET A 8 -20.13 -12.41 19.36
CA MET A 8 -19.99 -11.78 18.04
C MET A 8 -19.58 -10.31 18.14
N CYS A 9 -20.11 -9.52 19.07
CA CYS A 9 -19.68 -8.15 19.30
C CYS A 9 -18.22 -8.09 19.82
N ILE A 10 -17.81 -9.01 20.70
CA ILE A 10 -16.42 -9.10 21.18
C ILE A 10 -15.51 -9.59 20.05
N CYS A 11 -15.92 -10.56 19.23
CA CYS A 11 -15.18 -10.97 18.04
C CYS A 11 -15.12 -9.82 17.02
N ILE A 12 -16.22 -9.13 16.74
CA ILE A 12 -16.24 -7.95 15.86
C ILE A 12 -15.36 -6.84 16.47
N LEU A 13 -15.40 -6.60 17.78
CA LEU A 13 -14.53 -5.63 18.44
C LEU A 13 -13.06 -6.10 18.52
N SER A 14 -12.79 -7.38 18.67
CA SER A 14 -11.42 -7.91 18.66
C SER A 14 -10.85 -8.09 17.24
N PHE A 15 -11.70 -8.24 16.20
CA PHE A 15 -11.30 -8.20 14.80
C PHE A 15 -11.37 -6.78 14.19
N SER A 16 -12.05 -5.84 14.85
CA SER A 16 -12.29 -4.48 14.34
C SER A 16 -11.16 -3.49 14.66
N VAL A 17 -9.98 -3.99 14.98
CA VAL A 17 -8.94 -3.10 15.50
C VAL A 17 -7.98 -2.64 14.41
N TYR A 18 -8.31 -2.40 13.13
CA TYR A 18 -7.26 -1.87 12.23
C TYR A 18 -7.80 -1.27 10.92
N ALA A 19 -7.99 0.04 10.83
CA ALA A 19 -8.46 0.68 9.62
C ALA A 19 -7.61 1.87 9.19
N SER A 20 -7.24 1.97 7.90
CA SER A 20 -6.73 3.21 7.37
C SER A 20 -7.84 4.22 7.17
N ALA A 21 -7.45 5.41 7.31
CA ALA A 21 -8.19 6.62 7.46
C ALA A 21 -8.97 7.09 6.24
N GLN A 22 -9.73 6.31 5.57
CA GLN A 22 -10.46 6.79 4.39
C GLN A 22 -11.80 6.05 4.20
N ILE A 23 -12.63 5.96 5.24
CA ILE A 23 -13.79 5.06 5.15
C ILE A 23 -14.76 5.47 4.06
N ALA A 24 -15.25 6.71 3.99
CA ALA A 24 -16.20 7.06 2.94
C ALA A 24 -15.55 7.13 1.56
N GLY A 25 -14.41 7.78 1.43
CA GLY A 25 -13.69 7.80 0.15
C GLY A 25 -13.21 6.41 -0.27
N THR A 26 -12.70 5.59 0.65
CA THR A 26 -12.31 4.22 0.37
C THR A 26 -13.54 3.37 0.03
N ALA A 27 -14.65 3.56 0.72
CA ALA A 27 -15.91 2.88 0.46
C ALA A 27 -16.48 3.19 -0.93
N MET A 28 -16.23 4.38 -1.44
CA MET A 28 -16.57 4.77 -2.82
C MET A 28 -15.45 4.46 -3.82
N GLY A 29 -14.70 3.37 -3.62
CA GLY A 29 -13.62 2.96 -4.52
C GLY A 29 -12.28 3.65 -4.27
N GLY A 30 -12.08 4.29 -3.11
CA GLY A 30 -10.85 5.01 -2.78
C GLY A 30 -10.80 6.44 -3.34
N ILE A 31 -11.96 7.06 -3.54
CA ILE A 31 -12.08 8.48 -3.97
C ILE A 31 -11.55 9.39 -2.87
N SER A 32 -10.66 10.30 -3.22
CA SER A 32 -9.93 11.13 -2.26
C SER A 32 -10.02 12.63 -2.52
N THR A 33 -10.53 13.03 -3.68
CA THR A 33 -10.43 14.41 -4.14
C THR A 33 -11.63 15.28 -3.84
N VAL A 34 -12.81 14.70 -3.58
CA VAL A 34 -14.08 15.45 -3.56
C VAL A 34 -14.98 15.20 -2.34
N THR A 35 -14.71 14.23 -1.50
CA THR A 35 -15.55 13.93 -0.33
C THR A 35 -14.87 14.36 0.96
N SER A 36 -15.44 15.34 1.68
CA SER A 36 -14.91 15.80 2.97
C SER A 36 -15.42 14.95 4.13
N GLU A 37 -14.50 14.53 5.01
CA GLU A 37 -14.79 13.71 6.19
C GLU A 37 -14.14 14.26 7.47
N GLY A 38 -13.74 15.53 7.45
CA GLY A 38 -13.17 16.20 8.63
C GLY A 38 -11.67 16.02 8.76
N ALA A 39 -11.19 15.58 9.94
CA ALA A 39 -9.74 15.51 10.21
C ALA A 39 -8.96 14.59 9.27
N ILE A 40 -9.64 13.66 8.61
CA ILE A 40 -9.03 12.74 7.66
C ILE A 40 -8.57 13.41 6.36
N ASP A 41 -9.17 14.56 6.02
CA ASP A 41 -8.82 15.32 4.83
C ASP A 41 -7.37 15.84 4.87
N THR A 42 -6.72 15.75 6.04
CA THR A 42 -5.27 16.00 6.19
C THR A 42 -4.39 15.03 5.39
N THR A 43 -4.92 13.89 4.96
CA THR A 43 -4.18 12.88 4.18
C THR A 43 -4.72 12.72 2.75
N ARG A 44 -5.63 13.59 2.35
CA ARG A 44 -6.31 13.58 1.03
C ARG A 44 -6.05 14.88 0.28
N ASN A 45 -7.05 15.31 -0.48
CA ASN A 45 -7.03 16.64 -1.11
C ASN A 45 -7.09 17.73 -0.01
N PRO A 46 -6.00 18.46 0.24
CA PRO A 46 -5.97 19.44 1.33
C PRO A 46 -6.98 20.59 1.17
N ALA A 47 -7.50 20.84 -0.03
CA ALA A 47 -8.56 21.83 -0.26
C ALA A 47 -9.86 21.49 0.48
N LEU A 48 -10.11 20.19 0.76
CA LEU A 48 -11.29 19.74 1.52
C LEU A 48 -11.32 20.33 2.94
N LEU A 49 -10.17 20.57 3.57
CA LEU A 49 -10.09 21.23 4.87
C LEU A 49 -10.69 22.65 4.82
N GLY A 50 -10.57 23.35 3.69
CA GLY A 50 -11.16 24.67 3.52
C GLY A 50 -12.67 24.71 3.66
N THR A 51 -13.35 23.58 3.57
CA THR A 51 -14.81 23.45 3.75
C THR A 51 -15.23 23.11 5.18
N LEU A 52 -14.27 22.93 6.11
CA LEU A 52 -14.53 22.42 7.46
C LEU A 52 -15.27 23.49 8.30
N PRO A 53 -16.51 23.24 8.75
CA PRO A 53 -17.29 24.25 9.49
C PRO A 53 -16.94 24.29 10.98
N ALA A 54 -16.38 23.22 11.52
CA ALA A 54 -16.09 23.08 12.96
C ALA A 54 -14.86 22.18 13.17
N ALA A 55 -14.31 22.18 14.37
CA ALA A 55 -13.22 21.28 14.71
C ALA A 55 -13.67 19.81 14.63
N SER A 56 -12.77 18.95 14.21
CA SER A 56 -13.03 17.52 13.98
C SER A 56 -11.85 16.68 14.46
N THR A 57 -12.15 15.57 15.10
CA THR A 57 -11.18 14.53 15.47
C THR A 57 -11.63 13.22 14.85
N SER A 58 -10.71 12.44 14.33
CA SER A 58 -10.99 11.13 13.76
C SER A 58 -9.96 10.12 14.22
N LEU A 59 -10.42 8.94 14.59
CA LEU A 59 -9.61 7.79 14.95
C LEU A 59 -10.08 6.59 14.12
N TYR A 60 -9.19 6.00 13.37
CA TYR A 60 -9.50 4.83 12.54
C TYR A 60 -8.43 3.75 12.70
N LEU A 61 -8.88 2.54 12.53
CA LEU A 61 -8.08 1.37 12.72
C LEU A 61 -8.45 0.31 11.68
N MET A 62 -7.49 -0.24 10.89
CA MET A 62 -7.72 -1.23 9.80
C MET A 62 -6.81 -2.44 9.93
N GLY A 63 -7.35 -3.64 9.80
CA GLY A 63 -6.62 -4.89 9.73
C GLY A 63 -6.79 -5.58 8.40
N ASN A 64 -5.72 -6.17 7.93
CA ASN A 64 -5.66 -6.84 6.65
C ASN A 64 -5.12 -8.25 6.81
N VAL A 65 -5.84 -9.23 6.27
CA VAL A 65 -5.40 -10.61 6.17
C VAL A 65 -5.18 -10.93 4.71
N TYR A 66 -3.94 -11.22 4.35
CA TYR A 66 -3.59 -11.67 3.01
C TYR A 66 -3.75 -13.19 2.91
N TYR A 67 -4.58 -13.61 1.97
CA TYR A 67 -4.56 -14.97 1.48
C TYR A 67 -3.85 -14.97 0.12
N ASN A 68 -2.66 -15.54 0.07
CA ASN A 68 -1.96 -15.77 -1.18
C ASN A 68 -2.18 -17.23 -1.59
N GLU A 69 -2.67 -17.42 -2.79
CA GLU A 69 -2.64 -18.72 -3.42
C GLU A 69 -1.17 -19.09 -3.68
N ASN A 70 -0.72 -20.23 -3.11
CA ASN A 70 0.65 -20.69 -3.28
C ASN A 70 0.92 -20.97 -4.76
N SER A 71 1.80 -20.19 -5.37
CA SER A 71 2.27 -20.49 -6.72
C SER A 71 3.44 -21.47 -6.63
N ASN A 72 3.33 -22.56 -7.37
CA ASN A 72 4.42 -23.51 -7.53
C ASN A 72 4.91 -23.46 -8.98
N PRO A 73 5.69 -22.44 -9.37
CA PRO A 73 6.21 -22.39 -10.74
C PRO A 73 7.16 -23.57 -10.99
N GLU A 74 6.88 -24.31 -12.02
CA GLU A 74 7.72 -25.40 -12.49
C GLU A 74 8.36 -25.01 -13.81
N PHE A 75 9.66 -25.18 -13.90
CA PHE A 75 10.44 -24.95 -15.13
C PHE A 75 10.72 -26.29 -15.78
N ASN A 76 10.21 -26.46 -16.99
CA ASN A 76 10.31 -27.71 -17.71
C ASN A 76 11.23 -27.55 -18.94
N ALA A 77 12.18 -28.43 -19.11
CA ALA A 77 12.92 -28.59 -20.37
C ALA A 77 12.66 -29.99 -20.93
N SER A 78 12.33 -30.09 -22.21
CA SER A 78 12.07 -31.37 -22.88
C SER A 78 11.00 -32.24 -22.20
N GLY A 79 10.00 -31.63 -21.58
CA GLY A 79 8.92 -32.33 -20.87
C GLY A 79 9.29 -32.86 -19.48
N LEU A 80 10.47 -32.57 -18.97
CA LEU A 80 10.91 -32.93 -17.62
C LEU A 80 10.99 -31.67 -16.76
N THR A 81 10.42 -31.71 -15.55
CA THR A 81 10.57 -30.62 -14.56
C THR A 81 12.00 -30.64 -14.04
N ILE A 82 12.79 -29.62 -14.42
CA ILE A 82 14.18 -29.49 -14.01
C ILE A 82 14.28 -28.69 -12.70
N TYR A 83 13.38 -27.73 -12.51
CA TYR A 83 13.42 -26.80 -11.41
C TYR A 83 12.01 -26.51 -10.92
N SER A 84 11.79 -26.54 -9.63
CA SER A 84 10.52 -26.15 -9.03
C SER A 84 10.74 -25.24 -7.83
N ILE A 85 9.84 -24.28 -7.65
CA ILE A 85 9.81 -23.40 -6.47
C ILE A 85 8.49 -23.63 -5.76
N LYS A 86 8.54 -24.03 -4.50
CA LYS A 86 7.38 -24.07 -3.61
C LYS A 86 7.41 -22.85 -2.71
N GLN A 87 6.41 -21.99 -2.79
CA GLN A 87 6.26 -20.82 -1.92
C GLN A 87 5.23 -21.11 -0.85
N GLU A 88 5.61 -20.95 0.41
CA GLU A 88 4.74 -21.05 1.56
C GLU A 88 4.75 -19.69 2.28
N ASN A 89 3.62 -18.98 2.28
CA ASN A 89 3.46 -17.76 3.05
C ASN A 89 2.80 -18.12 4.39
N ASP A 90 3.56 -18.08 5.46
CA ASP A 90 3.06 -18.48 6.79
C ASP A 90 2.13 -17.40 7.36
N TYR A 91 2.55 -16.13 7.28
CA TYR A 91 1.79 -15.00 7.85
C TYR A 91 2.10 -13.70 7.12
N ASN A 92 1.06 -12.94 6.82
CA ASN A 92 1.16 -11.56 6.38
C ASN A 92 0.13 -10.73 7.13
N TYR A 93 0.59 -9.85 8.02
CA TYR A 93 -0.27 -8.91 8.74
C TYR A 93 0.04 -7.50 8.29
N PHE A 94 -1.00 -6.79 8.04
CA PHE A 94 -0.94 -5.36 7.78
C PHE A 94 -1.82 -4.64 8.79
N ILE A 95 -1.26 -3.67 9.49
CA ILE A 95 -1.95 -2.88 10.50
C ILE A 95 -1.83 -1.41 10.11
N SER A 96 -2.95 -0.74 9.96
CA SER A 96 -3.00 0.68 9.69
C SER A 96 -3.80 1.43 10.73
N LEU A 97 -3.19 2.43 11.34
CA LEU A 97 -3.79 3.33 12.32
C LEU A 97 -3.85 4.75 11.74
N PHE A 98 -4.90 5.46 12.04
CA PHE A 98 -4.98 6.91 11.84
C PHE A 98 -5.56 7.59 13.07
N ALA A 99 -4.91 8.68 13.45
CA ALA A 99 -5.43 9.65 14.42
C ALA A 99 -5.25 11.04 13.83
N GLY A 100 -6.34 11.80 13.72
CA GLY A 100 -6.31 13.13 13.12
C GLY A 100 -7.12 14.15 13.89
N TYR A 101 -6.68 15.39 13.79
CA TYR A 101 -7.36 16.57 14.31
C TYR A 101 -7.30 17.69 13.30
N ALA A 102 -8.43 18.35 13.06
CA ALA A 102 -8.50 19.53 12.21
C ALA A 102 -9.38 20.59 12.88
N LYS A 103 -9.06 21.86 12.68
CA LYS A 103 -9.83 22.98 13.22
C LYS A 103 -9.84 24.16 12.26
N PRO A 104 -10.93 24.95 12.26
CA PRO A 104 -10.95 26.23 11.56
C PRO A 104 -9.81 27.14 12.00
N ALA A 105 -9.19 27.84 11.04
CA ALA A 105 -8.10 28.79 11.25
C ALA A 105 -8.11 29.85 10.13
N GLY A 106 -8.35 31.09 10.50
CA GLY A 106 -8.49 32.20 9.54
C GLY A 106 -9.64 31.96 8.55
N ASN A 107 -9.36 32.05 7.26
CA ASN A 107 -10.33 31.79 6.18
C ASN A 107 -10.35 30.35 5.71
N GLY A 108 -9.84 29.42 6.50
CA GLY A 108 -9.74 28.00 6.18
C GLY A 108 -9.66 27.12 7.41
N ALA A 109 -8.99 25.98 7.30
CA ALA A 109 -8.71 25.09 8.41
C ALA A 109 -7.32 24.47 8.31
N ILE A 110 -6.73 24.23 9.46
CA ILE A 110 -5.47 23.48 9.62
C ILE A 110 -5.77 22.09 10.18
N GLY A 111 -5.08 21.10 9.64
CA GLY A 111 -5.19 19.72 10.09
C GLY A 111 -3.84 19.08 10.35
N TYR A 112 -3.84 18.19 11.33
CA TYR A 112 -2.70 17.36 11.72
C TYR A 112 -3.16 15.92 11.80
N SER A 113 -2.34 14.98 11.34
CA SER A 113 -2.62 13.57 11.54
C SER A 113 -1.36 12.76 11.74
N LEU A 114 -1.52 11.67 12.48
CA LEU A 114 -0.58 10.59 12.60
C LEU A 114 -1.24 9.35 12.02
N SER A 115 -0.61 8.71 11.06
CA SER A 115 -1.08 7.47 10.48
C SER A 115 0.07 6.49 10.36
N SER A 116 -0.25 5.21 10.29
CA SER A 116 0.72 4.22 9.84
C SER A 116 0.24 3.68 8.48
N LYS A 117 0.93 4.07 7.41
CA LYS A 117 0.53 3.66 6.05
C LYS A 117 0.77 2.17 5.81
N GLU A 118 1.82 1.62 6.39
CA GLU A 118 2.24 0.23 6.15
C GLU A 118 3.03 -0.31 7.34
N ASN A 119 2.38 -0.92 8.30
CA ASN A 119 3.07 -1.77 9.24
C ASN A 119 2.93 -3.20 8.76
N LEU A 120 3.96 -3.74 8.16
CA LEU A 120 3.99 -5.06 7.58
C LEU A 120 4.81 -6.00 8.45
N TYR A 121 4.21 -7.09 8.86
CA TYR A 121 4.93 -8.28 9.28
C TYR A 121 4.64 -9.39 8.28
N SER A 122 5.66 -9.95 7.67
CA SER A 122 5.50 -11.10 6.77
C SER A 122 6.56 -12.16 7.05
N ARG A 123 6.17 -13.41 6.93
CA ARG A 123 7.07 -14.54 6.91
C ARG A 123 6.78 -15.39 5.68
N ARG A 124 7.81 -15.61 4.88
CA ARG A 124 7.75 -16.37 3.64
C ARG A 124 8.82 -17.45 3.67
N LYS A 125 8.47 -18.65 3.24
CA LYS A 125 9.38 -19.76 3.07
C LYS A 125 9.34 -20.22 1.60
N ASP A 126 10.47 -20.14 0.94
CA ASP A 126 10.66 -20.60 -0.42
C ASP A 126 11.51 -21.87 -0.41
N THR A 127 11.00 -22.94 -0.99
CA THR A 127 11.76 -24.18 -1.18
C THR A 127 12.01 -24.36 -2.67
N GLN A 128 13.27 -24.34 -3.07
CA GLN A 128 13.72 -24.51 -4.45
C GLN A 128 14.27 -25.93 -4.58
N THR A 129 13.81 -26.66 -5.58
CA THR A 129 14.29 -28.03 -5.86
C THR A 129 14.81 -28.07 -7.28
N LEU A 130 16.09 -28.40 -7.48
CA LEU A 130 16.71 -28.67 -8.76
C LEU A 130 16.75 -30.20 -8.94
N LYS A 131 15.99 -30.70 -9.90
CA LYS A 131 15.90 -32.13 -10.22
C LYS A 131 16.92 -32.52 -11.28
N GLY A 132 17.46 -33.73 -11.21
CA GLY A 132 18.31 -34.31 -12.23
C GLY A 132 19.81 -34.08 -12.07
N SER A 133 20.29 -33.52 -10.96
CA SER A 133 21.70 -33.56 -10.58
C SER A 133 22.01 -34.91 -9.94
N ILE A 134 23.15 -35.55 -10.32
CA ILE A 134 23.62 -36.77 -9.72
C ILE A 134 24.49 -36.43 -8.51
N PRO A 135 24.26 -36.97 -7.35
CA PRO A 135 23.08 -37.59 -6.72
C PRO A 135 22.31 -36.61 -5.86
N PRO A 136 21.37 -36.94 -5.06
CA PRO A 136 19.98 -36.54 -4.96
C PRO A 136 19.68 -35.06 -5.25
N ASP A 137 18.44 -34.77 -5.59
CA ASP A 137 17.92 -33.41 -5.87
C ASP A 137 18.53 -32.36 -4.95
N PHE A 138 19.09 -31.28 -5.53
CA PHE A 138 19.54 -30.14 -4.72
C PHE A 138 18.33 -29.39 -4.21
N VAL A 139 18.17 -29.32 -2.90
CA VAL A 139 17.08 -28.60 -2.23
C VAL A 139 17.66 -27.43 -1.45
N GLN A 140 17.15 -26.24 -1.75
CA GLN A 140 17.47 -25.03 -1.01
C GLN A 140 16.19 -24.45 -0.39
N THR A 141 16.23 -24.16 0.89
CA THR A 141 15.12 -23.53 1.61
C THR A 141 15.54 -22.17 2.11
N GLU A 142 14.81 -21.16 1.69
CA GLU A 142 14.97 -19.78 2.15
C GLU A 142 13.76 -19.37 2.98
N THR A 143 13.98 -18.93 4.21
CA THR A 143 12.95 -18.36 5.06
C THR A 143 13.23 -16.88 5.25
N THR A 144 12.31 -16.04 4.77
CA THR A 144 12.42 -14.59 4.90
C THR A 144 11.37 -14.07 5.86
N THR A 145 11.80 -13.30 6.85
CA THR A 145 10.92 -12.54 7.76
C THR A 145 11.14 -11.06 7.54
N THR A 146 10.07 -10.32 7.30
CA THR A 146 10.10 -8.86 7.09
C THR A 146 9.28 -8.17 8.15
N ASN A 147 9.86 -7.18 8.80
CA ASN A 147 9.19 -6.23 9.68
C ASN A 147 9.36 -4.83 9.09
N GLN A 148 8.26 -4.13 8.87
CA GLN A 148 8.28 -2.77 8.35
C GLN A 148 7.34 -1.89 9.17
N ILE A 149 7.81 -0.70 9.53
CA ILE A 149 7.08 0.29 10.31
C ILE A 149 7.22 1.64 9.61
N ASN A 150 6.09 2.24 9.22
CA ASN A 150 6.04 3.49 8.46
C ASN A 150 5.01 4.46 9.09
N PRO A 151 5.28 5.06 10.25
CA PRO A 151 4.42 6.11 10.79
C PRO A 151 4.50 7.35 9.90
N THR A 152 3.36 7.92 9.55
CA THR A 152 3.28 9.13 8.72
C THR A 152 2.68 10.26 9.53
N LEU A 153 3.40 11.36 9.62
CA LEU A 153 2.90 12.63 10.11
C LEU A 153 2.46 13.46 8.90
N SER A 154 1.22 13.95 8.92
CA SER A 154 0.70 14.85 7.89
C SER A 154 0.28 16.17 8.52
N VAL A 155 0.65 17.26 7.86
CA VAL A 155 0.20 18.61 8.18
C VAL A 155 -0.40 19.20 6.91
N ALA A 156 -1.61 19.73 7.01
CA ALA A 156 -2.31 20.32 5.88
C ALA A 156 -3.02 21.61 6.26
N TYR A 157 -3.12 22.52 5.31
CA TYR A 157 -3.89 23.74 5.44
C TYR A 157 -4.72 23.94 4.16
N GLY A 158 -6.04 24.02 4.33
CA GLY A 158 -6.97 24.33 3.25
C GLY A 158 -7.65 25.66 3.52
N TRP A 159 -7.86 26.47 2.50
CA TRP A 159 -8.49 27.76 2.64
C TRP A 159 -9.43 28.10 1.47
N LYS A 160 -10.35 28.97 1.76
CA LYS A 160 -11.35 29.49 0.82
C LYS A 160 -10.73 30.58 -0.03
N LEU A 161 -10.80 30.44 -1.36
CA LEU A 161 -10.42 31.46 -2.32
C LEU A 161 -11.64 32.33 -2.71
N SER A 162 -12.81 31.70 -2.88
CA SER A 162 -14.10 32.32 -3.11
C SER A 162 -15.20 31.47 -2.49
N ASP A 163 -16.46 31.87 -2.59
CA ASP A 163 -17.58 31.15 -1.98
C ASP A 163 -17.66 29.69 -2.42
N ASN A 164 -17.22 29.38 -3.61
CA ASN A 164 -17.32 28.06 -4.21
C ASN A 164 -15.96 27.41 -4.53
N THR A 165 -14.86 28.10 -4.24
CA THR A 165 -13.53 27.63 -4.63
C THR A 165 -12.60 27.56 -3.41
N PHE A 166 -11.95 26.42 -3.27
CA PHE A 166 -11.03 26.15 -2.17
C PHE A 166 -9.70 25.64 -2.72
N THR A 167 -8.64 25.89 -2.00
CA THR A 167 -7.32 25.35 -2.30
C THR A 167 -6.64 24.93 -1.02
N GLY A 168 -5.55 24.18 -1.12
CA GLY A 168 -4.81 23.75 0.07
C GLY A 168 -3.45 23.17 -0.26
N ILE A 169 -2.63 23.09 0.78
CA ILE A 169 -1.31 22.50 0.76
C ILE A 169 -1.21 21.43 1.84
N GLN A 170 -0.40 20.42 1.59
CA GLN A 170 -0.14 19.33 2.51
C GLN A 170 1.32 18.93 2.45
N LEU A 171 1.87 18.53 3.59
CA LEU A 171 3.17 17.89 3.71
C LEU A 171 3.02 16.61 4.52
N GLU A 172 3.41 15.49 3.95
CA GLU A 172 3.54 14.22 4.63
C GLU A 172 5.00 13.89 4.86
N ILE A 173 5.34 13.48 6.09
CA ILE A 173 6.66 13.04 6.50
C ILE A 173 6.50 11.64 7.08
N THR A 174 7.14 10.66 6.48
CA THR A 174 7.06 9.26 6.86
C THR A 174 8.46 8.75 7.23
N PRO A 175 8.86 8.78 8.50
CA PRO A 175 9.97 7.95 8.96
C PRO A 175 9.63 6.49 8.67
N PHE A 176 10.59 5.75 8.18
CA PHE A 176 10.40 4.32 7.93
C PHE A 176 11.56 3.50 8.45
N PHE A 177 11.22 2.30 8.86
CA PHE A 177 12.17 1.27 9.25
C PHE A 177 11.71 -0.06 8.64
N SER A 178 12.62 -0.73 7.95
CA SER A 178 12.41 -2.08 7.42
C SER A 178 13.55 -2.97 7.87
N ASN A 179 13.21 -4.12 8.42
CA ASN A 179 14.16 -5.16 8.81
C ASN A 179 13.75 -6.46 8.13
N LYS A 180 14.61 -6.96 7.25
CA LYS A 180 14.42 -8.22 6.53
C LYS A 180 15.49 -9.20 6.96
N LYS A 181 15.09 -10.28 7.65
CA LYS A 181 15.96 -11.40 7.99
C LYS A 181 15.70 -12.55 7.03
N THR A 182 16.76 -13.12 6.49
CA THR A 182 16.70 -14.29 5.62
C THR A 182 17.62 -15.37 6.17
N ASP A 183 17.06 -16.55 6.38
CA ASP A 183 17.78 -17.77 6.75
C ASP A 183 17.75 -18.72 5.55
N ASN A 184 18.92 -19.14 5.09
CA ASN A 184 19.09 -20.03 3.94
C ASN A 184 19.76 -21.33 4.37
N ASN A 185 19.17 -22.47 3.98
CA ASN A 185 19.70 -23.79 4.22
C ASN A 185 19.64 -24.61 2.94
N ASN A 186 20.67 -25.36 2.65
CA ASN A 186 20.68 -26.25 1.48
C ASN A 186 20.96 -27.72 1.85
N SER A 187 20.66 -28.62 0.92
CA SER A 187 20.83 -30.07 1.11
C SER A 187 22.29 -30.51 1.20
N LEU A 188 23.25 -29.64 0.89
CA LEU A 188 24.69 -29.91 1.05
C LEU A 188 25.21 -29.55 2.44
N GLY A 189 24.33 -29.13 3.37
CA GLY A 189 24.68 -28.81 4.75
C GLY A 189 25.25 -27.39 4.92
N THR A 190 25.29 -26.55 3.89
CA THR A 190 25.67 -25.16 4.07
C THR A 190 24.46 -24.35 4.49
N SER A 191 24.67 -23.49 5.48
CA SER A 191 23.65 -22.55 5.94
C SER A 191 24.23 -21.17 6.13
N TYR A 192 23.47 -20.17 5.83
CA TYR A 192 23.81 -18.80 6.16
C TYR A 192 22.56 -18.00 6.51
N SER A 193 22.75 -17.00 7.33
CA SER A 193 21.69 -16.03 7.61
C SER A 193 22.18 -14.61 7.34
N TYR A 194 21.27 -13.77 6.88
CA TYR A 194 21.59 -12.35 6.77
C TYR A 194 20.40 -11.48 7.17
N THR A 195 20.72 -10.30 7.63
CA THR A 195 19.75 -9.29 8.01
C THR A 195 20.02 -8.03 7.18
N LYS A 196 19.01 -7.58 6.46
CA LYS A 196 19.02 -6.28 5.79
C LYS A 196 18.15 -5.30 6.57
N GLN A 197 18.68 -4.11 6.83
CA GLN A 197 17.96 -3.03 7.49
C GLN A 197 17.95 -1.82 6.57
N GLU A 198 16.78 -1.22 6.41
CA GLU A 198 16.62 0.06 5.75
C GLU A 198 15.90 1.02 6.71
N TYR A 199 16.41 2.21 6.85
CA TYR A 199 15.77 3.26 7.64
C TYR A 199 15.97 4.61 6.99
N GLY A 200 15.00 5.49 7.21
CA GLY A 200 15.04 6.80 6.58
C GLY A 200 13.76 7.60 6.73
N VAL A 201 13.58 8.54 5.83
CA VAL A 201 12.44 9.44 5.80
C VAL A 201 11.93 9.58 4.36
N ILE A 202 10.62 9.51 4.21
CA ILE A 202 9.92 9.82 2.94
C ILE A 202 9.20 11.16 3.14
N ILE A 203 9.32 12.05 2.16
CA ILE A 203 8.70 13.38 2.17
C ILE A 203 7.82 13.49 0.93
N GLN A 204 6.55 13.82 1.12
CA GLN A 204 5.56 13.96 0.06
C GLN A 204 4.74 15.23 0.23
N PRO A 205 4.98 16.27 -0.57
CA PRO A 205 4.12 17.44 -0.63
C PRO A 205 2.92 17.19 -1.56
N SER A 206 1.82 17.92 -1.35
CA SER A 206 0.64 17.91 -2.22
C SER A 206 -0.03 19.28 -2.25
N LEU A 207 -0.66 19.58 -3.39
CA LEU A 207 -1.51 20.75 -3.61
C LEU A 207 -2.92 20.25 -3.93
N GLY A 208 -3.92 20.96 -3.43
CA GLY A 208 -5.32 20.63 -3.64
C GLY A 208 -6.11 21.80 -4.17
N PHE A 209 -7.09 21.48 -5.02
CA PHE A 209 -8.12 22.40 -5.50
C PHE A 209 -9.48 21.73 -5.40
N LEU A 210 -10.50 22.50 -5.05
CA LEU A 210 -11.88 22.03 -4.95
C LEU A 210 -12.82 23.16 -5.41
N LEU A 211 -13.74 22.79 -6.28
CA LEU A 211 -14.85 23.62 -6.71
C LEU A 211 -16.15 22.98 -6.26
N ILE A 212 -17.00 23.73 -5.59
CA ILE A 212 -18.32 23.30 -5.12
C ILE A 212 -19.38 24.10 -5.88
N SER A 213 -20.38 23.41 -6.43
CA SER A 213 -21.52 24.04 -7.09
C SER A 213 -22.79 23.27 -6.73
N ASN A 214 -23.63 23.85 -5.90
CA ASN A 214 -24.87 23.24 -5.40
C ASN A 214 -24.62 21.81 -4.87
N ASP A 215 -25.15 20.82 -5.61
CA ASP A 215 -25.06 19.40 -5.26
C ASP A 215 -23.85 18.67 -5.88
N SER A 216 -22.93 19.42 -6.51
CA SER A 216 -21.79 18.86 -7.22
C SER A 216 -20.47 19.44 -6.74
N GLN A 217 -19.43 18.61 -6.73
CA GLN A 217 -18.07 18.98 -6.37
C GLN A 217 -17.09 18.45 -7.42
N VAL A 218 -16.07 19.23 -7.74
CA VAL A 218 -14.96 18.82 -8.60
C VAL A 218 -13.66 19.12 -7.88
N GLY A 219 -12.82 18.11 -7.72
CA GLY A 219 -11.54 18.21 -7.01
C GLY A 219 -10.37 17.83 -7.90
N LEU A 220 -9.24 18.48 -7.64
CA LEU A 220 -7.95 18.19 -8.24
C LEU A 220 -6.89 18.12 -7.15
N GLN A 221 -6.07 17.08 -7.17
CA GLN A 221 -4.89 16.95 -6.32
C GLN A 221 -3.66 16.76 -7.19
N LEU A 222 -2.62 17.54 -6.91
CA LEU A 222 -1.32 17.48 -7.55
C LEU A 222 -0.29 17.12 -6.48
N SER A 223 0.47 16.06 -6.70
CA SER A 223 1.60 15.71 -5.85
C SER A 223 2.84 15.63 -6.72
N PRO A 224 3.87 16.43 -6.46
CA PRO A 224 5.17 16.25 -7.11
C PRO A 224 5.79 14.92 -6.67
N SER A 225 6.96 14.63 -7.21
CA SER A 225 7.70 13.41 -6.85
C SER A 225 7.92 13.29 -5.36
N THR A 226 7.76 12.08 -4.84
CA THR A 226 8.07 11.73 -3.46
C THR A 226 9.58 11.52 -3.30
N ILE A 227 10.17 12.14 -2.29
CA ILE A 227 11.60 12.06 -2.00
C ILE A 227 11.81 11.08 -0.85
N LYS A 228 12.72 10.12 -1.03
CA LYS A 228 13.14 9.15 -0.01
C LYS A 228 14.60 9.35 0.32
N CYS A 229 14.91 9.70 1.56
CA CYS A 229 16.26 9.66 2.11
C CYS A 229 16.42 8.33 2.85
N VAL A 230 17.37 7.49 2.43
CA VAL A 230 17.50 6.13 2.94
C VAL A 230 18.95 5.80 3.30
N LYS A 231 19.11 4.99 4.35
CA LYS A 231 20.37 4.34 4.69
C LYS A 231 20.11 2.85 4.82
N LYS A 232 21.00 2.03 4.25
CA LYS A 232 20.93 0.57 4.25
C LYS A 232 22.07 -0.02 5.03
N LYS A 233 21.81 -1.13 5.72
CA LYS A 233 22.78 -1.94 6.43
C LYS A 233 22.51 -3.41 6.16
N ALA A 234 23.54 -4.21 6.04
CA ALA A 234 23.44 -5.66 5.98
C ALA A 234 24.46 -6.30 6.92
N ASP A 235 24.02 -7.30 7.65
CA ASP A 235 24.85 -8.18 8.46
C ASP A 235 24.59 -9.63 8.00
N ALA A 236 25.64 -10.37 7.73
CA ALA A 236 25.56 -11.77 7.28
C ALA A 236 26.42 -12.67 8.17
N ASP A 237 25.93 -13.87 8.48
CA ASP A 237 26.61 -14.91 9.22
C ASP A 237 26.65 -16.19 8.36
N PHE A 238 27.85 -16.57 7.94
CA PHE A 238 28.15 -17.76 7.15
C PHE A 238 28.96 -18.69 8.02
N THR A 239 28.48 -19.78 8.47
CA THR A 239 29.18 -20.87 9.17
C THR A 239 30.57 -20.47 9.73
N GLY A 240 30.58 -19.47 10.63
CA GLY A 240 31.82 -18.97 11.28
C GLY A 240 32.46 -17.70 10.68
N THR A 241 31.93 -17.17 9.58
CA THR A 241 32.40 -15.89 9.01
C THR A 241 31.28 -14.86 9.12
N LYS A 242 31.54 -13.76 9.82
CA LYS A 242 30.62 -12.63 9.96
C LYS A 242 31.05 -11.46 9.08
N LEU A 243 30.14 -10.98 8.28
CA LEU A 243 30.31 -9.83 7.43
C LEU A 243 29.30 -8.73 7.79
N SER A 244 29.74 -7.49 7.80
CA SER A 244 28.87 -6.34 8.02
C SER A 244 29.14 -5.28 6.98
N TYR A 245 28.07 -4.63 6.55
CA TYR A 245 28.11 -3.55 5.59
C TYR A 245 27.12 -2.43 5.95
N SER A 246 27.50 -1.19 5.70
CA SER A 246 26.63 -0.03 5.89
C SER A 246 26.89 1.00 4.80
N ASP A 247 25.82 1.37 4.07
CA ASP A 247 25.83 2.45 3.07
C ASP A 247 25.94 3.84 3.70
N SER A 248 26.34 4.81 2.89
CA SER A 248 26.07 6.23 3.16
C SER A 248 24.58 6.52 2.97
N TRP A 249 24.15 7.71 3.40
CA TRP A 249 22.81 8.20 3.09
C TRP A 249 22.67 8.42 1.58
N ASP A 250 21.54 7.96 1.04
CA ASP A 250 21.17 8.10 -0.35
C ASP A 250 19.84 8.87 -0.47
N ILE A 251 19.71 9.69 -1.48
CA ILE A 251 18.49 10.44 -1.78
C ILE A 251 17.91 9.89 -3.07
N GLN A 252 16.71 9.34 -2.99
CA GLN A 252 16.04 8.68 -4.09
C GLN A 252 14.66 9.30 -4.34
N GLN A 253 14.22 9.28 -5.58
CA GLN A 253 12.82 9.47 -5.91
C GLN A 253 12.11 8.14 -5.67
N SER A 254 11.11 8.11 -4.79
CA SER A 254 10.38 6.87 -4.48
C SER A 254 9.09 6.71 -5.27
N GLU A 255 8.49 7.81 -5.69
CA GLU A 255 7.28 7.84 -6.54
C GLU A 255 7.36 8.99 -7.52
N GLY A 256 6.76 8.82 -8.70
CA GLY A 256 6.61 9.86 -9.70
C GLY A 256 5.57 10.92 -9.32
N PRO A 257 5.52 12.03 -10.07
CA PRO A 257 4.47 13.02 -9.89
C PRO A 257 3.09 12.39 -10.12
N LYS A 258 2.11 12.86 -9.37
CA LYS A 258 0.74 12.33 -9.39
C LYS A 258 -0.26 13.46 -9.63
N ILE A 259 -1.22 13.20 -10.52
CA ILE A 259 -2.36 14.06 -10.81
C ILE A 259 -3.61 13.22 -10.57
N VAL A 260 -4.49 13.68 -9.71
CA VAL A 260 -5.77 13.01 -9.44
C VAL A 260 -6.89 14.03 -9.56
N ALA A 261 -7.89 13.73 -10.39
CA ALA A 261 -9.06 14.56 -10.59
C ALA A 261 -10.33 13.74 -10.33
N GLY A 262 -11.30 14.32 -9.62
CA GLY A 262 -12.54 13.63 -9.31
C GLY A 262 -13.72 14.55 -9.29
N GLY A 263 -14.90 13.95 -9.37
CA GLY A 263 -16.19 14.60 -9.26
C GLY A 263 -17.13 13.83 -8.35
N TYR A 264 -17.94 14.53 -7.61
CA TYR A 264 -19.06 14.00 -6.84
C TYR A 264 -20.31 14.77 -7.19
N SER A 265 -21.44 14.09 -7.31
CA SER A 265 -22.74 14.75 -7.49
C SER A 265 -23.83 14.02 -6.71
N LYS A 266 -24.61 14.77 -5.99
CA LYS A 266 -25.83 14.30 -5.33
C LYS A 266 -26.97 14.35 -6.35
N ILE A 267 -27.23 13.21 -6.97
CA ILE A 267 -28.24 13.09 -8.06
C ILE A 267 -29.67 12.96 -7.53
N HIS A 268 -29.82 12.63 -6.24
CA HIS A 268 -31.09 12.54 -5.53
C HIS A 268 -30.83 12.87 -4.04
N PRO A 269 -31.81 13.34 -3.24
CA PRO A 269 -31.62 13.59 -1.80
C PRO A 269 -30.98 12.44 -1.02
N HIS A 270 -31.17 11.20 -1.48
CA HIS A 270 -30.62 9.98 -0.86
C HIS A 270 -29.47 9.36 -1.64
N VAL A 271 -29.10 9.87 -2.83
CA VAL A 271 -28.16 9.19 -3.73
C VAL A 271 -27.05 10.12 -4.16
N GLY A 272 -25.81 9.75 -3.88
CA GLY A 272 -24.59 10.37 -4.37
C GLY A 272 -23.81 9.45 -5.29
N LEU A 273 -23.22 10.03 -6.33
CA LEU A 273 -22.27 9.36 -7.23
C LEU A 273 -20.94 10.08 -7.22
N ALA A 274 -19.86 9.34 -7.28
CA ALA A 274 -18.52 9.87 -7.37
C ALA A 274 -17.68 9.13 -8.42
N LEU A 275 -16.82 9.86 -9.12
CA LEU A 275 -15.85 9.32 -10.07
C LEU A 275 -14.50 9.98 -9.83
N GLU A 276 -13.41 9.24 -9.96
CA GLU A 276 -12.07 9.77 -9.84
C GLU A 276 -11.13 9.10 -10.84
N PHE A 277 -10.27 9.92 -11.47
CA PHE A 277 -9.21 9.47 -12.36
C PHE A 277 -7.87 9.90 -11.79
N GLY A 278 -6.91 8.98 -11.78
CA GLY A 278 -5.54 9.25 -11.36
C GLY A 278 -4.54 8.88 -12.44
N LEU A 279 -3.58 9.76 -12.63
CA LEU A 279 -2.43 9.56 -13.48
C LEU A 279 -1.16 9.70 -12.63
N PHE A 280 -0.38 8.64 -12.53
CA PHE A 280 0.96 8.65 -11.96
C PHE A 280 1.94 8.70 -13.11
N LEU A 281 2.73 9.76 -13.16
CA LEU A 281 3.68 9.97 -14.25
C LEU A 281 4.87 9.03 -14.12
N PRO A 282 5.51 8.66 -15.25
CA PRO A 282 6.66 7.78 -15.21
C PRO A 282 7.81 8.43 -14.46
N TYR A 283 8.61 7.62 -13.81
CA TYR A 283 9.82 8.06 -13.12
C TYR A 283 10.88 6.97 -13.14
N SER A 284 12.13 7.38 -12.99
CA SER A 284 13.24 6.45 -12.87
C SER A 284 14.07 6.78 -11.64
N TYR A 285 14.58 5.75 -11.01
CA TYR A 285 15.52 5.89 -9.91
C TYR A 285 16.53 4.75 -9.92
N THR A 286 17.71 5.01 -9.39
CA THR A 286 18.72 3.98 -9.19
C THR A 286 18.58 3.42 -7.79
N ASN A 287 18.23 2.14 -7.71
CA ASN A 287 18.18 1.41 -6.44
C ASN A 287 19.50 0.69 -6.24
N THR A 288 20.23 1.03 -5.19
CA THR A 288 21.39 0.25 -4.76
C THR A 288 20.90 -0.85 -3.84
N ASP A 289 21.04 -2.11 -4.25
CA ASP A 289 20.72 -3.25 -3.41
C ASP A 289 21.98 -3.89 -2.86
N ILE A 290 21.87 -4.43 -1.65
CA ILE A 290 22.94 -5.17 -0.99
C ILE A 290 22.64 -6.65 -1.17
N ASN A 291 23.49 -7.34 -1.92
CA ASN A 291 23.38 -8.75 -2.17
C ASN A 291 24.36 -9.52 -1.30
N VAL A 292 23.87 -10.55 -0.64
CA VAL A 292 24.67 -11.46 0.18
C VAL A 292 24.80 -12.76 -0.58
N THR A 293 26.03 -13.21 -0.80
CA THR A 293 26.35 -14.44 -1.52
C THR A 293 27.30 -15.31 -0.71
N ASP A 294 27.25 -16.60 -0.90
CA ASP A 294 28.14 -17.60 -0.31
C ASP A 294 28.98 -18.35 -1.36
N ASN A 295 28.82 -18.02 -2.64
CA ASN A 295 29.49 -18.71 -3.73
C ASN A 295 30.18 -17.70 -4.70
N PRO A 296 31.50 -17.84 -4.97
CA PRO A 296 32.44 -18.87 -4.49
C PRO A 296 32.95 -18.64 -3.05
N LEU A 297 32.79 -17.44 -2.51
CA LEU A 297 33.18 -17.07 -1.15
C LEU A 297 32.09 -16.20 -0.50
N PRO A 298 31.97 -16.24 0.85
CA PRO A 298 31.09 -15.31 1.56
C PRO A 298 31.40 -13.85 1.20
N ALA A 299 30.42 -13.13 0.68
CA ALA A 299 30.57 -11.74 0.29
C ALA A 299 29.29 -10.95 0.45
N ILE A 300 29.43 -9.66 0.75
CA ILE A 300 28.36 -8.68 0.63
C ILE A 300 28.71 -7.78 -0.57
N ASN A 301 27.90 -7.88 -1.60
CA ASN A 301 28.10 -7.18 -2.85
C ASN A 301 27.07 -6.08 -3.03
N HIS A 302 27.46 -5.04 -3.77
CA HIS A 302 26.55 -4.01 -4.23
C HIS A 302 26.10 -4.28 -5.64
N SER A 303 24.82 -4.15 -5.88
CA SER A 303 24.28 -4.00 -7.22
C SER A 303 23.49 -2.71 -7.31
N SER A 304 23.73 -1.92 -8.34
CA SER A 304 22.85 -0.79 -8.64
C SER A 304 21.97 -1.16 -9.84
N LEU A 305 20.67 -0.99 -9.67
CA LEU A 305 19.67 -1.25 -10.68
C LEU A 305 18.88 0.03 -10.95
N THR A 306 18.91 0.52 -12.18
CA THR A 306 18.02 1.60 -12.59
C THR A 306 16.65 1.03 -12.85
N ILE A 307 15.67 1.45 -12.07
CA ILE A 307 14.27 1.06 -12.19
C ILE A 307 13.55 2.19 -12.93
N ASN A 308 12.94 1.83 -14.04
CA ASN A 308 12.08 2.73 -14.80
C ASN A 308 10.63 2.28 -14.58
N ASN A 309 9.82 3.15 -14.00
CA ASN A 309 8.40 2.89 -13.79
C ASN A 309 7.60 3.57 -14.90
N ASP A 310 6.78 2.78 -15.57
CA ASP A 310 5.81 3.25 -16.53
C ASP A 310 4.66 4.01 -15.83
N PRO A 311 3.89 4.81 -16.55
CA PRO A 311 2.77 5.51 -15.95
C PRO A 311 1.72 4.51 -15.43
N ILE A 312 1.10 4.87 -14.30
CA ILE A 312 -0.01 4.12 -13.72
C ILE A 312 -1.27 4.94 -13.93
N VAL A 313 -2.30 4.30 -14.45
CA VAL A 313 -3.62 4.90 -14.60
C VAL A 313 -4.58 4.26 -13.61
N SER A 314 -5.32 5.06 -12.88
CA SER A 314 -6.40 4.60 -12.01
C SER A 314 -7.74 5.20 -12.40
N MET A 315 -8.78 4.40 -12.29
CA MET A 315 -10.16 4.82 -12.48
C MET A 315 -10.97 4.28 -11.32
N LYS A 316 -11.75 5.15 -10.68
CA LYS A 316 -12.53 4.80 -9.51
C LYS A 316 -13.96 5.31 -9.67
N GLY A 317 -14.92 4.53 -9.16
CA GLY A 317 -16.32 4.90 -9.14
C GLY A 317 -16.95 4.52 -7.80
N GLY A 318 -17.84 5.36 -7.30
CA GLY A 318 -18.47 5.14 -6.01
C GLY A 318 -19.92 5.60 -5.99
N PHE A 319 -20.66 4.92 -5.14
CA PHE A 319 -22.07 5.13 -4.90
C PHE A 319 -22.31 5.30 -3.40
N GLN A 320 -23.13 6.25 -3.03
CA GLN A 320 -23.54 6.56 -1.67
C GLN A 320 -25.06 6.52 -1.60
N TYR A 321 -25.62 5.87 -0.58
CA TYR A 321 -27.04 5.84 -0.32
C TYR A 321 -27.37 6.15 1.13
N VAL A 322 -28.16 7.21 1.36
CA VAL A 322 -28.61 7.65 2.67
C VAL A 322 -29.96 6.99 2.96
N PHE A 323 -29.96 5.93 3.77
CA PHE A 323 -31.20 5.21 4.17
C PHE A 323 -32.04 6.03 5.14
N THR A 324 -31.37 6.66 6.12
CA THR A 324 -31.98 7.52 7.12
C THR A 324 -31.00 8.64 7.47
N GLU A 325 -31.44 9.63 8.21
CA GLU A 325 -30.53 10.69 8.72
C GLU A 325 -29.36 10.14 9.56
N LYS A 326 -29.46 8.90 10.05
CA LYS A 326 -28.44 8.25 10.87
C LYS A 326 -27.65 7.16 10.16
N LEU A 327 -28.17 6.59 9.07
CA LEU A 327 -27.57 5.44 8.40
C LEU A 327 -27.30 5.74 6.92
N GLU A 328 -26.06 5.63 6.56
CA GLU A 328 -25.55 5.77 5.21
C GLU A 328 -24.77 4.53 4.80
N CYS A 329 -24.95 4.08 3.58
CA CYS A 329 -24.21 2.98 2.98
C CYS A 329 -23.47 3.46 1.73
N MET A 330 -22.29 2.92 1.52
CA MET A 330 -21.44 3.25 0.38
C MET A 330 -20.90 1.99 -0.26
N ALA A 331 -20.76 2.01 -1.57
CA ALA A 331 -20.08 0.98 -2.34
C ALA A 331 -19.23 1.61 -3.43
N GLY A 332 -18.18 0.93 -3.83
CA GLY A 332 -17.30 1.44 -4.86
C GLY A 332 -16.45 0.38 -5.52
N ILE A 333 -15.87 0.78 -6.64
CA ILE A 333 -14.94 -0.04 -7.41
C ILE A 333 -13.77 0.85 -7.88
N ALA A 334 -12.57 0.29 -7.86
CA ALA A 334 -11.40 0.94 -8.43
C ALA A 334 -10.60 -0.05 -9.29
N PHE A 335 -10.05 0.47 -10.37
CA PHE A 335 -9.15 -0.23 -11.26
C PHE A 335 -7.83 0.52 -11.33
N PHE A 336 -6.75 -0.24 -11.21
CA PHE A 336 -5.39 0.26 -11.38
C PHE A 336 -4.69 -0.59 -12.44
N HIS A 337 -4.08 0.07 -13.39
CA HIS A 337 -3.30 -0.56 -14.43
C HIS A 337 -1.83 -0.16 -14.28
N PHE A 338 -0.99 -1.13 -13.96
CA PHE A 338 0.44 -0.96 -13.77
C PHE A 338 1.18 -1.64 -14.92
N LEU A 339 2.07 -0.91 -15.56
CA LEU A 339 3.07 -1.49 -16.46
C LEU A 339 4.43 -1.29 -15.78
N ASN A 340 5.02 -2.36 -15.30
CA ASN A 340 6.34 -2.31 -14.70
C ASN A 340 7.36 -2.91 -15.65
N THR A 341 8.27 -2.08 -16.15
CA THR A 341 9.44 -2.51 -16.91
C THR A 341 10.66 -2.39 -16.01
N ALA A 342 11.07 -3.49 -15.39
CA ALA A 342 12.37 -3.52 -14.75
C ALA A 342 13.47 -3.30 -15.79
N GLY A 343 14.33 -2.30 -15.53
CA GLY A 343 15.37 -1.89 -16.46
C GLY A 343 16.42 -2.96 -16.70
N ASN A 344 17.17 -2.78 -17.72
CA ASN A 344 18.44 -3.31 -18.24
C ASN A 344 19.04 -4.64 -17.76
N SER A 345 18.51 -5.36 -16.81
CA SER A 345 18.95 -6.71 -16.53
C SER A 345 18.17 -7.68 -17.41
N LYS A 346 18.88 -8.46 -18.19
CA LYS A 346 18.32 -9.52 -19.06
C LYS A 346 17.51 -10.58 -18.30
N SER A 347 17.49 -10.52 -16.97
CA SER A 347 16.85 -11.46 -16.07
C SER A 347 15.48 -11.03 -15.52
N TYR A 348 15.02 -9.80 -15.75
CA TYR A 348 13.74 -9.34 -15.26
C TYR A 348 12.80 -9.04 -16.42
N GLY A 349 11.76 -9.87 -16.53
CA GLY A 349 10.75 -9.73 -17.56
C GLY A 349 9.83 -8.53 -17.35
N LYS A 350 9.15 -8.13 -18.42
CA LYS A 350 8.05 -7.15 -18.37
C LYS A 350 6.87 -7.78 -17.61
N GLY A 351 6.41 -7.12 -16.57
CA GLY A 351 5.23 -7.52 -15.80
C GLY A 351 4.05 -6.60 -16.04
N LYS A 352 2.85 -7.16 -16.17
CA LYS A 352 1.60 -6.39 -16.12
C LYS A 352 0.93 -6.70 -14.81
N ILE A 353 0.59 -5.67 -14.03
CA ILE A 353 -0.18 -5.80 -12.81
C ILE A 353 -1.52 -5.11 -13.04
N ASN A 354 -2.60 -5.84 -12.88
CA ASN A 354 -3.94 -5.29 -12.80
C ASN A 354 -4.43 -5.46 -11.39
N PHE A 355 -4.92 -4.39 -10.82
CA PHE A 355 -5.44 -4.39 -9.47
C PHE A 355 -6.89 -3.90 -9.49
N THR A 356 -7.78 -4.69 -8.93
CA THR A 356 -9.19 -4.35 -8.77
C THR A 356 -9.53 -4.30 -7.29
N LEU A 357 -10.22 -3.26 -6.91
CA LEU A 357 -10.68 -3.01 -5.55
C LEU A 357 -12.19 -2.90 -5.56
N ILE A 358 -12.86 -3.66 -4.70
CA ILE A 358 -14.30 -3.54 -4.44
C ILE A 358 -14.46 -3.17 -2.97
N THR A 359 -15.28 -2.18 -2.69
CA THR A 359 -15.43 -1.61 -1.36
C THR A 359 -16.88 -1.51 -0.95
N PHE A 360 -17.14 -1.72 0.34
CA PHE A 360 -18.43 -1.49 0.98
C PHE A 360 -18.18 -0.83 2.33
N ALA A 361 -19.00 0.14 2.70
CA ALA A 361 -18.97 0.70 4.06
C ALA A 361 -20.35 1.17 4.51
N THR A 362 -20.45 1.36 5.83
CA THR A 362 -21.61 1.98 6.46
C THR A 362 -21.13 3.04 7.45
N ASN A 363 -21.83 4.16 7.50
CA ASN A 363 -21.71 5.18 8.51
C ASN A 363 -22.98 5.21 9.36
N TYR A 364 -22.83 5.14 10.68
CA TYR A 364 -23.93 5.29 11.60
C TYR A 364 -23.70 6.47 12.56
N SER A 365 -24.54 7.47 12.46
CA SER A 365 -24.52 8.66 13.28
C SER A 365 -25.30 8.42 14.59
N PHE A 366 -24.60 8.26 15.71
CA PHE A 366 -25.22 8.21 17.03
C PHE A 366 -25.81 9.57 17.42
N SER A 367 -25.12 10.65 17.02
CA SER A 367 -25.54 12.04 17.18
C SER A 367 -24.95 12.87 16.04
N SER A 368 -25.26 14.16 15.98
CA SER A 368 -24.61 15.08 15.04
C SER A 368 -23.08 15.18 15.23
N ALA A 369 -22.59 14.81 16.43
CA ALA A 369 -21.19 14.88 16.78
C ALA A 369 -20.44 13.53 16.59
N ILE A 370 -21.11 12.39 16.72
CA ILE A 370 -20.45 11.07 16.78
C ILE A 370 -20.90 10.20 15.62
N VAL A 371 -19.95 9.77 14.79
CA VAL A 371 -20.17 8.84 13.67
C VAL A 371 -19.28 7.61 13.84
N LEU A 372 -19.90 6.43 13.83
CA LEU A 372 -19.24 5.14 13.72
C LEU A 372 -19.23 4.74 12.24
N SER A 373 -18.09 4.37 11.74
CA SER A 373 -17.91 3.90 10.37
C SER A 373 -17.38 2.48 10.37
N THR A 374 -17.90 1.62 9.49
CA THR A 374 -17.38 0.27 9.26
C THR A 374 -17.15 0.06 7.78
N MET A 375 -16.18 -0.80 7.42
CA MET A 375 -15.78 -1.01 6.04
C MET A 375 -15.36 -2.46 5.79
N ALA A 376 -15.65 -2.94 4.60
CA ALA A 376 -15.07 -4.14 4.01
C ALA A 376 -14.51 -3.79 2.62
N LEU A 377 -13.33 -4.35 2.33
CA LEU A 377 -12.60 -4.10 1.11
C LEU A 377 -12.07 -5.42 0.58
N ILE A 378 -12.37 -5.69 -0.68
CA ILE A 378 -11.91 -6.90 -1.38
C ILE A 378 -11.00 -6.45 -2.50
N THR A 379 -9.78 -6.94 -2.51
CA THR A 379 -8.82 -6.67 -3.58
C THR A 379 -8.52 -7.94 -4.34
N ASN A 380 -8.44 -7.80 -5.66
CA ASN A 380 -7.91 -8.82 -6.55
C ASN A 380 -6.71 -8.22 -7.27
N SER A 381 -5.58 -8.89 -7.22
CA SER A 381 -4.42 -8.54 -8.02
C SER A 381 -4.05 -9.70 -8.94
N ALA A 382 -3.96 -9.42 -10.24
CA ALA A 382 -3.44 -10.32 -11.25
C ALA A 382 -2.08 -9.84 -11.70
N PHE A 383 -1.07 -10.66 -11.48
CA PHE A 383 0.30 -10.39 -11.89
C PHE A 383 0.72 -11.39 -12.97
N GLU A 384 1.17 -10.88 -14.11
CA GLU A 384 1.83 -11.67 -15.15
C GLU A 384 3.29 -11.24 -15.25
N SER A 385 4.22 -12.15 -14.99
CA SER A 385 5.63 -11.92 -15.21
C SER A 385 6.17 -12.85 -16.28
N TYR A 386 7.09 -12.32 -17.09
CA TYR A 386 7.81 -13.06 -18.11
C TYR A 386 9.26 -13.10 -17.66
N TYR A 387 9.79 -14.29 -17.49
CA TYR A 387 11.20 -14.52 -17.17
C TYR A 387 11.92 -15.02 -18.41
N HIS A 388 13.01 -14.35 -18.78
CA HIS A 388 13.95 -14.85 -19.76
C HIS A 388 15.17 -15.37 -19.00
N VAL A 389 15.34 -16.68 -18.97
CA VAL A 389 16.45 -17.32 -18.26
C VAL A 389 17.56 -17.63 -19.26
N ALA A 390 18.53 -16.71 -19.35
CA ALA A 390 19.80 -16.80 -20.06
C ALA A 390 19.76 -17.01 -21.61
N ASP A 391 20.66 -16.30 -22.28
CA ASP A 391 20.83 -16.30 -23.76
C ASP A 391 21.25 -17.67 -24.37
N THR A 392 21.59 -18.66 -23.54
CA THR A 392 22.04 -19.98 -23.97
C THR A 392 20.96 -21.06 -23.93
N MET A 393 19.89 -20.84 -23.19
CA MET A 393 18.68 -21.67 -23.21
C MET A 393 17.50 -20.72 -23.29
N SER A 394 16.82 -20.63 -24.42
CA SER A 394 15.62 -19.83 -24.61
C SER A 394 14.46 -20.41 -23.81
N LEU A 395 14.55 -20.31 -22.48
CA LEU A 395 13.51 -20.70 -21.54
C LEU A 395 12.74 -19.43 -21.17
N ASP A 396 11.66 -19.20 -21.91
CA ASP A 396 10.68 -18.19 -21.58
C ASP A 396 9.67 -18.80 -20.61
N ALA A 397 9.68 -18.36 -19.37
CA ALA A 397 8.67 -18.75 -18.39
C ALA A 397 7.66 -17.63 -18.18
N LYS A 398 6.39 -17.93 -18.35
CA LYS A 398 5.28 -17.03 -18.02
C LYS A 398 4.68 -17.49 -16.70
N THR A 399 4.75 -16.63 -15.68
CA THR A 399 4.09 -16.88 -14.39
C THR A 399 2.89 -15.97 -14.26
N LYS A 400 1.74 -16.54 -13.95
CA LYS A 400 0.52 -15.80 -13.64
C LYS A 400 0.15 -16.06 -12.18
N ILE A 401 0.10 -15.01 -11.39
CA ILE A 401 -0.28 -15.06 -9.98
C ILE A 401 -1.56 -14.25 -9.83
N ASN A 402 -2.60 -14.86 -9.28
CA ASN A 402 -3.81 -14.17 -8.84
C ASN A 402 -3.83 -14.19 -7.32
N SER A 403 -3.96 -13.05 -6.70
CA SER A 403 -4.12 -12.96 -5.24
C SER A 403 -5.41 -12.25 -4.88
N TRP A 404 -6.08 -12.75 -3.85
CA TRP A 404 -7.26 -12.16 -3.24
C TRP A 404 -6.93 -11.71 -1.83
N ASN A 405 -7.46 -10.58 -1.45
CA ASN A 405 -7.27 -10.03 -0.14
C ASN A 405 -8.57 -9.43 0.37
N VAL A 406 -8.88 -9.67 1.63
CA VAL A 406 -10.04 -9.10 2.32
C VAL A 406 -9.56 -8.27 3.48
N THR A 407 -9.98 -7.02 3.50
CA THR A 407 -9.69 -6.06 4.57
C THR A 407 -10.99 -5.66 5.23
N VAL A 408 -11.01 -5.61 6.55
CA VAL A 408 -12.12 -5.06 7.32
C VAL A 408 -11.63 -3.95 8.23
N GLY A 409 -12.48 -2.97 8.48
CA GLY A 409 -12.12 -1.83 9.29
C GLY A 409 -13.29 -1.19 10.02
N ALA A 410 -12.96 -0.45 11.08
CA ALA A 410 -13.91 0.39 11.79
C ALA A 410 -13.23 1.69 12.25
N GLY A 411 -14.02 2.73 12.43
CA GLY A 411 -13.54 4.03 12.86
C GLY A 411 -14.59 4.83 13.60
N LEU A 412 -14.13 5.79 14.39
CA LEU A 412 -14.94 6.73 15.11
C LEU A 412 -14.50 8.14 14.75
N SER A 413 -15.45 8.97 14.35
CA SER A 413 -15.25 10.40 14.15
C SER A 413 -16.05 11.19 15.15
N TYR A 414 -15.45 12.26 15.67
CA TYR A 414 -16.08 13.21 16.56
C TYR A 414 -15.94 14.63 16.01
N ARG A 415 -17.07 15.34 15.94
CA ARG A 415 -17.15 16.77 15.57
C ARG A 415 -17.44 17.57 16.82
N LEU A 416 -16.60 18.56 17.08
CA LEU A 416 -16.71 19.48 18.21
C LEU A 416 -17.61 20.67 17.88
#